data_7e04ac2c6a63c72c9e984819a374e4ab
#
_entry.id   7e04ac2c6a63c72c9e984819a374e4ab
#
_cell.length_a   1.000
_cell.length_b   1.000
_cell.length_c   1.000
_cell.angle_alpha   90.00
_cell.angle_beta   90.00
_cell.angle_gamma   90.00
#
_symmetry.space_group_name_H-M   'P 1'
#
loop_
_entity.id
_entity.type
_entity.pdbx_description
1 polymer ?
#
loop_
_entity_poly.entity_id
_entity_poly.type
_entity_poly.pdbx_seq_one_letter_code
_entity_poly.pdbx_strand_id
1 'polypeptide(L)'
;GGQKQRLSIARAIAKKPEIFIFDDSFSALDFKTDSTLRKALKEHTKDTTTIIVAQRISTILNADKIIVLDDGRMAGIGTHKELMKNCEVYRQIAMSQLSEEELA
;
A
#
# COMPACT_ATOMS: atom_id res chain seq x y z
N GLY A 1 13.71 13.36 2.73
CA GLY A 1 12.48 13.37 1.98
C GLY A 1 12.37 12.24 0.97
N GLY A 2 11.64 12.51 -0.10
CA GLY A 2 11.34 11.53 -1.11
C GLY A 2 12.55 10.89 -1.80
N GLN A 3 13.65 11.62 -1.91
CA GLN A 3 14.86 11.09 -2.54
C GLN A 3 15.47 9.95 -1.73
N LYS A 4 15.51 10.09 -0.40
CA LYS A 4 16.01 9.02 0.48
C LYS A 4 15.13 7.80 0.42
N GLN A 5 13.82 7.97 0.36
CA GLN A 5 12.88 6.86 0.25
C GLN A 5 13.03 6.13 -1.07
N ARG A 6 13.18 6.87 -2.18
CA ARG A 6 13.40 6.26 -3.48
C ARG A 6 14.69 5.44 -3.52
N LEU A 7 15.75 5.93 -2.89
CA LEU A 7 17.01 5.20 -2.81
C LEU A 7 16.87 3.92 -2.00
N SER A 8 16.17 3.97 -0.87
CA SER A 8 15.90 2.79 -0.05
C SER A 8 15.12 1.72 -0.82
N ILE A 9 14.12 2.13 -1.58
CA ILE A 9 13.32 1.23 -2.42
C ILE A 9 14.19 0.61 -3.51
N ALA A 10 15.03 1.39 -4.18
CA ALA A 10 15.94 0.92 -5.20
C ALA A 10 16.93 -0.12 -4.66
N ARG A 11 17.44 0.10 -3.44
CA ARG A 11 18.32 -0.86 -2.78
C ARG A 11 17.64 -2.18 -2.50
N ALA A 12 16.40 -2.13 -2.04
CA ALA A 12 15.62 -3.34 -1.79
C ALA A 12 15.43 -4.15 -3.08
N ILE A 13 15.07 -3.50 -4.18
CA ILE A 13 14.88 -4.14 -5.47
C ILE A 13 16.19 -4.75 -5.98
N ALA A 14 17.30 -4.04 -5.82
CA ALA A 14 18.61 -4.49 -6.32
C ALA A 14 19.07 -5.79 -5.66
N LYS A 15 18.64 -6.07 -4.44
CA LYS A 15 18.98 -7.30 -3.72
C LYS A 15 18.22 -8.53 -4.22
N LYS A 16 17.16 -8.33 -5.00
CA LYS A 16 16.27 -9.39 -5.52
C LYS A 16 15.84 -10.39 -4.45
N PRO A 17 15.26 -9.93 -3.33
CA PRO A 17 14.82 -10.82 -2.25
C PRO A 17 13.58 -11.61 -2.65
N GLU A 18 13.27 -12.67 -1.90
CA GLU A 18 12.04 -13.44 -2.08
C GLU A 18 10.82 -12.70 -1.51
N ILE A 19 11.03 -11.86 -0.51
CA ILE A 19 9.98 -11.07 0.13
C ILE A 19 10.45 -9.62 0.22
N PHE A 20 9.62 -8.70 -0.27
CA PHE A 20 9.83 -7.27 -0.10
C PHE A 20 8.96 -6.75 1.04
N ILE A 21 9.54 -5.94 1.91
CA ILE A 21 8.81 -5.27 2.98
C ILE A 21 9.05 -3.76 2.86
N PHE A 22 7.97 -3.01 2.66
CA PHE A 22 8.02 -1.56 2.58
C PHE A 22 7.22 -0.98 3.74
N ASP A 23 7.92 -0.47 4.75
CA ASP A 23 7.29 0.10 5.93
C ASP A 23 7.16 1.61 5.76
N ASP A 24 5.96 2.05 5.36
CA ASP A 24 5.61 3.46 5.15
C ASP A 24 6.57 4.16 4.17
N SER A 25 7.11 3.41 3.21
CA SER A 25 8.17 3.89 2.31
C SER A 25 7.66 4.89 1.27
N PHE A 26 6.37 5.01 1.08
CA PHE A 26 5.77 5.87 0.06
C PHE A 26 5.19 7.16 0.62
N SER A 27 5.20 7.36 1.93
CA SER A 27 4.51 8.48 2.58
C SER A 27 5.08 9.87 2.25
N ALA A 28 6.38 9.95 1.94
CA ALA A 28 7.04 11.22 1.61
C ALA A 28 7.04 11.53 0.12
N LEU A 29 6.46 10.66 -0.71
CA LEU A 29 6.43 10.86 -2.16
C LEU A 29 5.19 11.65 -2.57
N ASP A 30 5.31 12.48 -3.61
CA ASP A 30 4.15 13.12 -4.20
C ASP A 30 3.32 12.07 -4.96
N PHE A 31 2.08 12.41 -5.29
CA PHE A 31 1.14 11.46 -5.91
C PHE A 31 1.68 10.89 -7.23
N LYS A 32 2.23 11.74 -8.09
CA LYS A 32 2.73 11.31 -9.39
C LYS A 32 3.94 10.40 -9.26
N THR A 33 4.90 10.78 -8.43
CA THR A 33 6.11 9.99 -8.19
C THR A 33 5.76 8.65 -7.53
N ASP A 34 4.89 8.66 -6.54
CA ASP A 34 4.38 7.47 -5.87
C ASP A 34 3.73 6.51 -6.87
N SER A 35 2.84 7.01 -7.69
CA SER A 35 2.13 6.22 -8.70
C SER A 35 3.09 5.59 -9.71
N THR A 36 4.05 6.36 -10.21
CA THR A 36 5.04 5.89 -11.16
C THR A 36 5.93 4.82 -10.55
N LEU A 37 6.39 5.05 -9.32
CA LEU A 37 7.26 4.12 -8.61
C LEU A 37 6.56 2.80 -8.30
N ARG A 38 5.29 2.85 -7.86
CA ARG A 38 4.51 1.64 -7.58
C ARG A 38 4.29 0.80 -8.83
N LYS A 39 4.07 1.46 -9.96
CA LYS A 39 3.92 0.79 -11.25
C LYS A 39 5.20 0.06 -11.66
N ALA A 40 6.35 0.71 -11.50
CA ALA A 40 7.65 0.10 -11.77
C ALA A 40 7.93 -1.06 -10.81
N LEU A 41 7.62 -0.89 -9.52
CA LEU A 41 7.77 -1.95 -8.53
C LEU A 41 6.95 -3.19 -8.88
N LYS A 42 5.73 -3.00 -9.34
CA LYS A 42 4.85 -4.11 -9.69
C LYS A 42 5.45 -5.00 -10.76
N GLU A 43 6.14 -4.43 -11.73
CA GLU A 43 6.83 -5.21 -12.76
C GLU A 43 8.00 -6.00 -12.20
N HIS A 44 8.77 -5.41 -11.29
CA HIS A 44 9.95 -6.05 -10.69
C HIS A 44 9.61 -7.05 -9.59
N THR A 45 8.42 -6.96 -9.02
CA THR A 45 8.01 -7.81 -7.89
C THR A 45 6.92 -8.82 -8.27
N LYS A 46 6.74 -9.06 -9.56
CA LYS A 46 5.66 -9.87 -10.11
C LYS A 46 5.59 -11.27 -9.52
N ASP A 47 6.73 -11.91 -9.31
CA ASP A 47 6.83 -13.27 -8.77
C ASP A 47 7.29 -13.28 -7.30
N THR A 48 7.16 -12.15 -6.61
CA THR A 48 7.69 -11.96 -5.27
C THR A 48 6.56 -11.53 -4.33
N THR A 49 6.59 -12.02 -3.09
CA THR A 49 5.66 -11.55 -2.07
C THR A 49 6.07 -10.16 -1.61
N THR A 50 5.14 -9.21 -1.64
CA THR A 50 5.37 -7.83 -1.23
C THR A 50 4.45 -7.48 -0.08
N ILE A 51 5.04 -7.02 1.02
CA ILE A 51 4.31 -6.55 2.21
C ILE A 51 4.51 -5.04 2.29
N ILE A 52 3.40 -4.30 2.30
CA ILE A 52 3.43 -2.84 2.37
C ILE A 52 2.71 -2.39 3.63
N VAL A 53 3.40 -1.65 4.47
CA VAL A 53 2.79 -1.00 5.63
C VAL A 53 2.53 0.45 5.22
N ALA A 54 1.27 0.86 5.22
CA ALA A 54 0.88 2.17 4.73
C ALA A 54 -0.25 2.76 5.54
N GLN A 55 -0.26 4.08 5.61
CA GLN A 55 -1.35 4.84 6.21
C GLN A 55 -2.29 5.42 5.16
N ARG A 56 -1.88 5.44 3.89
CA ARG A 56 -2.70 5.94 2.79
C ARG A 56 -3.38 4.80 2.05
N ILE A 57 -4.69 4.90 1.93
CA ILE A 57 -5.50 3.90 1.21
C ILE A 57 -5.07 3.78 -0.26
N SER A 58 -4.73 4.90 -0.89
CA SER A 58 -4.30 4.91 -2.29
C SER A 58 -3.09 4.00 -2.55
N THR A 59 -2.25 3.78 -1.56
CA THR A 59 -1.06 2.93 -1.70
C THR A 59 -1.42 1.45 -1.78
N ILE A 60 -2.54 1.05 -1.17
CA ILE A 60 -2.89 -0.38 -0.99
C ILE A 60 -4.14 -0.82 -1.74
N LEU A 61 -4.76 0.07 -2.53
CA LEU A 61 -6.02 -0.24 -3.23
C LEU A 61 -5.98 -1.52 -4.05
N ASN A 62 -4.86 -1.82 -4.67
CA ASN A 62 -4.71 -2.95 -5.57
C ASN A 62 -4.01 -4.16 -4.94
N ALA A 63 -3.84 -4.14 -3.62
CA ALA A 63 -3.23 -5.27 -2.93
C ALA A 63 -4.13 -6.50 -3.03
N ASP A 64 -3.51 -7.67 -3.14
CA ASP A 64 -4.24 -8.95 -3.18
C ASP A 64 -4.91 -9.25 -1.85
N LYS A 65 -4.32 -8.78 -0.76
CA LYS A 65 -4.83 -8.94 0.58
C LYS A 65 -4.45 -7.74 1.44
N ILE A 66 -5.43 -7.15 2.08
CA ILE A 66 -5.25 -6.01 2.97
C ILE A 66 -5.58 -6.46 4.38
N ILE A 67 -4.69 -6.19 5.33
CA ILE A 67 -4.94 -6.43 6.75
C ILE A 67 -5.16 -5.07 7.41
N VAL A 68 -6.30 -4.92 8.08
CA VAL A 68 -6.64 -3.68 8.79
C VAL A 68 -6.37 -3.87 10.26
N LEU A 69 -5.55 -3.01 10.83
CA LEU A 69 -5.23 -3.02 12.25
C LEU A 69 -5.92 -1.85 12.95
N ASP A 70 -6.51 -2.13 14.10
CA ASP A 70 -7.15 -1.14 14.94
C ASP A 70 -6.88 -1.49 16.39
N ASP A 71 -6.29 -0.55 17.13
CA ASP A 71 -5.96 -0.71 18.53
C ASP A 71 -5.18 -2.02 18.84
N GLY A 72 -4.19 -2.30 17.97
CA GLY A 72 -3.33 -3.49 18.13
C GLY A 72 -3.97 -4.81 17.74
N ARG A 73 -5.16 -4.78 17.16
CA ARG A 73 -5.89 -5.99 16.77
C ARG A 73 -6.25 -5.96 15.29
N MET A 74 -6.41 -7.13 14.71
CA MET A 74 -6.85 -7.24 13.33
C MET A 74 -8.36 -6.96 13.25
N ALA A 75 -8.73 -5.85 12.62
CA ALA A 75 -10.12 -5.45 12.45
C ALA A 75 -10.77 -6.08 11.21
N GLY A 76 -9.96 -6.43 10.22
CA GLY A 76 -10.46 -7.05 8.99
C GLY A 76 -9.34 -7.52 8.09
N ILE A 77 -9.68 -8.39 7.15
CA ILE A 77 -8.75 -8.91 6.15
C ILE A 77 -9.50 -9.19 4.86
N GLY A 78 -8.91 -8.83 3.72
CA GLY A 78 -9.50 -9.06 2.41
C GLY A 78 -9.00 -8.07 1.38
N THR A 79 -9.67 -8.02 0.23
CA THR A 79 -9.41 -7.01 -0.80
C THR A 79 -10.08 -5.69 -0.43
N HIS A 80 -9.75 -4.63 -1.16
CA HIS A 80 -10.41 -3.33 -0.99
C HIS A 80 -11.93 -3.46 -1.09
N LYS A 81 -12.42 -4.15 -2.11
CA LYS A 81 -13.87 -4.32 -2.33
C LYS A 81 -14.54 -5.08 -1.19
N GLU A 82 -13.89 -6.14 -0.71
CA GLU A 82 -14.41 -6.93 0.40
C GLU A 82 -14.47 -6.12 1.69
N LEU A 83 -13.41 -5.38 1.99
CA LEU A 83 -13.33 -4.57 3.20
C LEU A 83 -14.29 -3.40 3.19
N MET A 84 -14.55 -2.81 2.02
CA MET A 84 -15.55 -1.75 1.90
C MET A 84 -16.97 -2.25 2.24
N LYS A 85 -17.23 -3.55 2.05
CA LYS A 85 -18.51 -4.15 2.40
C LYS A 85 -18.57 -4.66 3.84
N ASN A 86 -17.49 -5.26 4.33
CA ASN A 86 -17.49 -6.05 5.56
C ASN A 86 -16.76 -5.42 6.74
N CYS A 87 -15.94 -4.39 6.51
CA CYS A 87 -15.12 -3.79 7.55
C CYS A 87 -15.43 -2.31 7.71
N GLU A 88 -16.14 -1.95 8.77
CA GLU A 88 -16.50 -0.56 9.03
C GLU A 88 -15.29 0.31 9.30
N VAL A 89 -14.29 -0.19 10.02
CA VAL A 89 -13.06 0.53 10.31
C VAL A 89 -12.36 0.92 9.00
N TYR A 90 -12.22 -0.03 8.08
CA TYR A 90 -11.63 0.23 6.76
C TYR A 90 -12.43 1.26 5.97
N ARG A 91 -13.75 1.12 5.98
CA ARG A 91 -14.65 2.03 5.26
C ARG A 91 -14.50 3.46 5.78
N GLN A 92 -14.43 3.65 7.09
CA GLN A 92 -14.24 4.97 7.69
C GLN A 92 -12.91 5.59 7.29
N ILE A 93 -11.83 4.81 7.30
CA ILE A 93 -10.50 5.28 6.86
C ILE A 93 -10.55 5.67 5.38
N ALA A 94 -11.12 4.83 4.55
CA ALA A 94 -11.20 5.07 3.12
C ALA A 94 -12.02 6.33 2.80
N MET A 95 -13.18 6.50 3.44
CA MET A 95 -14.03 7.65 3.23
C MET A 95 -13.41 8.96 3.68
N SER A 96 -12.49 8.92 4.65
CA SER A 96 -11.78 10.12 5.08
C SER A 96 -10.64 10.52 4.14
N GLN A 97 -10.17 9.62 3.30
CA GLN A 97 -9.02 9.85 2.43
C GLN A 97 -9.34 9.91 0.94
N LEU A 98 -10.39 9.23 0.50
CA LEU A 98 -10.70 9.09 -0.93
C LEU A 98 -11.99 9.82 -1.29
N SER A 99 -12.06 10.31 -2.53
CA SER A 99 -13.30 10.85 -3.08
C SER A 99 -14.27 9.70 -3.40
N GLU A 100 -15.55 10.04 -3.62
CA GLU A 100 -16.55 9.03 -4.00
C GLU A 100 -16.17 8.27 -5.27
N GLU A 101 -15.55 8.96 -6.23
CA GLU A 101 -15.09 8.35 -7.47
C GLU A 101 -13.98 7.32 -7.22
N GLU A 102 -13.07 7.62 -6.30
CA GLU A 102 -11.97 6.73 -5.96
C GLU A 102 -12.44 5.53 -5.15
N LEU A 103 -13.52 5.66 -4.40
CA LEU A 103 -14.09 4.56 -3.61
C LEU A 103 -14.78 3.51 -4.46
N ALA A 104 -15.28 3.93 -5.59
CA ALA A 104 -15.89 3.01 -6.53
C ALA A 104 -14.82 2.18 -7.27
#